data_deff510288cb80e5c9038aa4e2dadae9
#
_entry.id   deff510288cb80e5c9038aa4e2dadae9
#
_cell.length_a   1.000
_cell.length_b   1.000
_cell.length_c   1.000
_cell.angle_alpha   90.00
_cell.angle_beta   90.00
_cell.angle_gamma   90.00
#
_symmetry.space_group_name_H-M   'P 1'
#
loop_
_entity.id
_entity.type
_entity.pdbx_description
1 polymer ?
#
loop_
_entity_poly.entity_id
_entity_poly.type
_entity_poly.pdbx_seq_one_letter_code
_entity_poly.pdbx_strand_id
1 'polypeptide(L)'
;MIRAITIAALLSATLLAVGCASLKPGATPSDPAEARAAEVAARAAVIETQRAALSNAMADTGVSVLRTPDGELQVNVPSDFSFGTDHAEILPVGRPVLDSLAINLVSPMFRTMRIRIVGHTDSQGSVASNDTLSLARANSVRRHLEGKGVAAERLEVLGRGERDPLVSNDKAYGRALNRRVEIYLREPIVKP
;
A
#
# COMPACT_ATOMS: atom_id res chain seq x y z
N MET A 1 -40.66 12.76 48.97
CA MET A 1 -39.95 14.04 49.03
C MET A 1 -38.48 13.76 48.73
N ILE A 2 -38.09 13.90 47.49
CA ILE A 2 -36.71 13.72 47.03
C ILE A 2 -36.28 15.00 46.34
N ARG A 3 -35.30 15.69 46.95
CA ARG A 3 -34.75 16.93 46.49
C ARG A 3 -33.77 16.69 45.33
N ALA A 4 -34.01 17.29 44.17
CA ALA A 4 -33.09 17.32 43.04
C ALA A 4 -31.96 18.34 43.37
N ILE A 5 -30.72 17.86 43.28
CA ILE A 5 -29.51 18.68 43.34
C ILE A 5 -29.06 18.97 41.91
N THR A 6 -29.22 20.25 41.52
CA THR A 6 -28.76 20.73 40.24
C THR A 6 -27.29 21.14 40.39
N ILE A 7 -26.38 20.41 39.72
CA ILE A 7 -24.96 20.80 39.60
C ILE A 7 -24.80 21.56 38.29
N ALA A 8 -24.62 22.88 38.40
CA ALA A 8 -24.23 23.70 37.27
C ALA A 8 -22.71 23.60 37.06
N ALA A 9 -22.29 22.94 36.03
CA ALA A 9 -20.89 22.93 35.59
C ALA A 9 -20.65 24.09 34.63
N LEU A 10 -19.91 25.09 35.11
CA LEU A 10 -19.35 26.16 34.26
C LEU A 10 -18.22 25.58 33.41
N LEU A 11 -18.48 25.36 32.13
CA LEU A 11 -17.44 25.14 31.13
C LEU A 11 -16.96 26.52 30.63
N SER A 12 -15.79 26.96 31.11
CA SER A 12 -15.05 28.05 30.51
C SER A 12 -14.39 27.57 29.21
N ALA A 13 -15.01 27.93 28.08
CA ALA A 13 -14.43 27.71 26.76
C ALA A 13 -13.38 28.80 26.50
N THR A 14 -12.10 28.46 26.64
CA THR A 14 -11.00 29.25 26.10
C THR A 14 -10.99 29.09 24.58
N LEU A 15 -11.52 30.08 23.87
CA LEU A 15 -11.42 30.22 22.42
C LEU A 15 -9.96 30.53 22.07
N LEU A 16 -9.18 29.53 21.70
CA LEU A 16 -7.95 29.72 20.94
C LEU A 16 -8.35 30.22 19.54
N ALA A 17 -8.20 31.50 19.31
CA ALA A 17 -8.32 32.08 17.98
C ALA A 17 -7.16 31.61 17.10
N VAL A 18 -7.33 30.42 16.48
CA VAL A 18 -6.56 30.06 15.31
C VAL A 18 -7.05 30.96 14.18
N GLY A 19 -6.20 31.89 13.75
CA GLY A 19 -6.50 32.83 12.68
C GLY A 19 -7.00 32.07 11.44
N CYS A 20 -8.29 32.18 11.16
CA CYS A 20 -8.85 31.84 9.87
C CYS A 20 -8.25 32.77 8.83
N ALA A 21 -7.12 32.37 8.22
CA ALA A 21 -6.73 32.94 6.94
C ALA A 21 -7.85 32.58 5.97
N SER A 22 -8.66 33.58 5.64
CA SER A 22 -9.75 33.50 4.66
C SER A 22 -9.12 33.17 3.30
N LEU A 23 -9.06 31.88 2.93
CA LEU A 23 -8.66 31.45 1.61
C LEU A 23 -9.71 31.97 0.62
N LYS A 24 -9.38 33.05 -0.08
CA LYS A 24 -10.14 33.50 -1.25
C LYS A 24 -10.05 32.37 -2.31
N PRO A 25 -11.18 31.81 -2.77
CA PRO A 25 -11.15 30.87 -3.88
C PRO A 25 -10.66 31.60 -5.13
N GLY A 26 -9.51 31.22 -5.68
CA GLY A 26 -9.01 31.74 -6.95
C GLY A 26 -7.71 32.52 -6.94
N ALA A 27 -6.98 32.63 -5.82
CA ALA A 27 -5.64 33.21 -5.84
C ALA A 27 -4.65 32.17 -6.41
N THR A 28 -4.16 32.39 -7.64
CA THR A 28 -2.95 31.70 -8.13
C THR A 28 -1.78 32.10 -7.23
N PRO A 29 -0.96 31.13 -6.76
CA PRO A 29 0.22 31.44 -5.94
C PRO A 29 1.12 32.43 -6.71
N SER A 30 1.44 33.55 -6.09
CA SER A 30 2.30 34.58 -6.70
C SER A 30 3.78 34.23 -6.60
N ASP A 31 4.13 33.27 -5.73
CA ASP A 31 5.49 32.77 -5.54
C ASP A 31 5.64 31.35 -6.13
N PRO A 32 6.63 31.10 -7.00
CA PRO A 32 6.94 29.75 -7.51
C PRO A 32 7.19 28.71 -6.40
N ALA A 33 7.69 29.12 -5.25
CA ALA A 33 7.91 28.22 -4.11
C ALA A 33 6.58 27.79 -3.46
N GLU A 34 5.63 28.72 -3.29
CA GLU A 34 4.29 28.42 -2.81
C GLU A 34 3.50 27.52 -3.78
N ALA A 35 3.63 27.76 -5.08
CA ALA A 35 3.02 26.93 -6.11
C ALA A 35 3.52 25.48 -6.05
N ARG A 36 4.84 25.29 -5.91
CA ARG A 36 5.45 23.97 -5.76
C ARG A 36 5.02 23.27 -4.46
N ALA A 37 4.96 24.01 -3.36
CA ALA A 37 4.51 23.47 -2.07
C ALA A 37 3.05 23.01 -2.15
N ALA A 38 2.19 23.79 -2.79
CA ALA A 38 0.79 23.43 -3.01
C ALA A 38 0.64 22.18 -3.90
N GLU A 39 1.45 22.06 -4.97
CA GLU A 39 1.44 20.87 -5.83
C GLU A 39 1.88 19.63 -5.06
N VAL A 40 2.95 19.71 -4.26
CA VAL A 40 3.43 18.59 -3.43
C VAL A 40 2.36 18.17 -2.41
N ALA A 41 1.69 19.13 -1.76
CA ALA A 41 0.62 18.86 -0.82
C ALA A 41 -0.59 18.21 -1.51
N ALA A 42 -0.97 18.67 -2.70
CA ALA A 42 -2.07 18.10 -3.47
C ALA A 42 -1.76 16.65 -3.89
N ARG A 43 -0.54 16.37 -4.36
CA ARG A 43 -0.10 14.99 -4.68
C ARG A 43 -0.12 14.10 -3.44
N ALA A 44 0.37 14.59 -2.31
CA ALA A 44 0.34 13.84 -1.06
C ALA A 44 -1.09 13.48 -0.62
N ALA A 45 -2.05 14.39 -0.79
CA ALA A 45 -3.46 14.15 -0.49
C ALA A 45 -4.09 13.09 -1.42
N VAL A 46 -3.75 13.12 -2.71
CA VAL A 46 -4.21 12.08 -3.67
C VAL A 46 -3.69 10.71 -3.27
N ILE A 47 -2.38 10.60 -2.99
CA ILE A 47 -1.77 9.32 -2.58
C ILE A 47 -2.40 8.80 -1.28
N GLU A 48 -2.69 9.69 -0.33
CA GLU A 48 -3.33 9.28 0.92
C GLU A 48 -4.77 8.80 0.70
N THR A 49 -5.52 9.43 -0.20
CA THR A 49 -6.86 8.98 -0.62
C THR A 49 -6.78 7.59 -1.27
N GLN A 50 -5.82 7.38 -2.15
CA GLN A 50 -5.57 6.08 -2.79
C GLN A 50 -5.17 5.02 -1.77
N ARG A 51 -4.28 5.36 -0.82
CA ARG A 51 -3.89 4.46 0.27
C ARG A 51 -5.10 4.04 1.10
N ALA A 52 -5.93 4.99 1.51
CA ALA A 52 -7.12 4.71 2.29
C ALA A 52 -8.12 3.82 1.53
N ALA A 53 -8.33 4.08 0.24
CA ALA A 53 -9.20 3.27 -0.61
C ALA A 53 -8.72 1.81 -0.70
N LEU A 54 -7.43 1.59 -0.96
CA LEU A 54 -6.85 0.24 -0.98
C LEU A 54 -6.87 -0.42 0.40
N SER A 55 -6.54 0.31 1.46
CA SER A 55 -6.57 -0.21 2.83
C SER A 55 -7.97 -0.69 3.22
N ASN A 56 -9.01 0.08 2.88
CA ASN A 56 -10.40 -0.30 3.11
C ASN A 56 -10.81 -1.53 2.28
N ALA A 57 -10.39 -1.59 1.01
CA ALA A 57 -10.68 -2.73 0.14
C ALA A 57 -9.96 -4.02 0.58
N MET A 58 -8.85 -3.89 1.31
CA MET A 58 -8.05 -5.01 1.83
C MET A 58 -8.29 -5.26 3.32
N ALA A 59 -9.26 -4.59 3.95
CA ALA A 59 -9.60 -4.83 5.35
C ALA A 59 -9.89 -6.32 5.59
N ASP A 60 -9.47 -6.82 6.74
CA ASP A 60 -9.67 -8.21 7.18
C ASP A 60 -9.01 -9.30 6.31
N THR A 61 -8.17 -8.93 5.34
CA THR A 61 -7.48 -9.88 4.45
C THR A 61 -6.06 -10.24 4.91
N GLY A 62 -5.54 -9.62 5.96
CA GLY A 62 -4.15 -9.75 6.39
C GLY A 62 -3.13 -8.99 5.52
N VAL A 63 -3.61 -8.27 4.50
CA VAL A 63 -2.79 -7.41 3.63
C VAL A 63 -2.63 -6.04 4.28
N SER A 64 -1.41 -5.51 4.29
CA SER A 64 -1.15 -4.13 4.73
C SER A 64 -0.87 -3.21 3.56
N VAL A 65 -1.39 -1.99 3.63
CA VAL A 65 -1.17 -0.94 2.63
C VAL A 65 -0.45 0.23 3.30
N LEU A 66 0.77 0.49 2.87
CA LEU A 66 1.66 1.50 3.42
C LEU A 66 2.00 2.55 2.35
N ARG A 67 2.45 3.72 2.78
CA ARG A 67 3.10 4.70 1.93
C ARG A 67 4.61 4.65 2.19
N THR A 68 5.39 4.50 1.13
CA THR A 68 6.85 4.54 1.23
C THR A 68 7.35 5.99 1.39
N PRO A 69 8.59 6.20 1.88
CA PRO A 69 9.21 7.54 1.93
C PRO A 69 9.25 8.23 0.57
N ASP A 70 9.39 7.47 -0.53
CA ASP A 70 9.43 7.97 -1.91
C ASP A 70 8.02 8.29 -2.47
N GLY A 71 6.97 8.08 -1.66
CA GLY A 71 5.59 8.38 -2.03
C GLY A 71 4.89 7.30 -2.83
N GLU A 72 5.50 6.11 -3.02
CA GLU A 72 4.81 4.96 -3.62
C GLU A 72 3.83 4.33 -2.61
N LEU A 73 2.78 3.67 -3.08
CA LEU A 73 1.97 2.81 -2.24
C LEU A 73 2.54 1.40 -2.27
N GLN A 74 2.75 0.81 -1.11
CA GLN A 74 3.23 -0.56 -0.94
C GLN A 74 2.12 -1.42 -0.35
N VAL A 75 1.73 -2.46 -1.07
CA VAL A 75 0.78 -3.49 -0.65
C VAL A 75 1.56 -4.73 -0.29
N ASN A 76 1.56 -5.14 0.97
CA ASN A 76 2.24 -6.34 1.44
C ASN A 76 1.26 -7.51 1.52
N VAL A 77 1.51 -8.53 0.71
CA VAL A 77 0.72 -9.76 0.67
C VAL A 77 1.54 -10.89 1.30
N PRO A 78 1.16 -11.40 2.49
CA PRO A 78 1.85 -12.52 3.11
C PRO A 78 1.80 -13.77 2.21
N SER A 79 2.94 -14.46 2.03
CA SER A 79 2.99 -15.64 1.16
C SER A 79 2.33 -16.86 1.76
N ASP A 80 2.31 -16.99 3.07
CA ASP A 80 1.88 -18.22 3.76
C ASP A 80 0.41 -18.61 3.51
N PHE A 81 -0.46 -17.64 3.24
CA PHE A 81 -1.82 -17.95 2.81
C PHE A 81 -2.00 -17.92 1.28
N SER A 82 -1.05 -17.32 0.57
CA SER A 82 -1.15 -17.15 -0.89
C SER A 82 -0.49 -18.30 -1.66
N PHE A 83 0.51 -18.96 -1.09
CA PHE A 83 1.30 -20.02 -1.74
C PHE A 83 1.55 -21.19 -0.80
N GLY A 84 1.69 -22.40 -1.36
CA GLY A 84 2.21 -23.56 -0.61
C GLY A 84 3.71 -23.41 -0.28
N THR A 85 4.18 -24.20 0.68
CA THR A 85 5.61 -24.28 1.00
C THR A 85 6.39 -24.68 -0.25
N ASP A 86 7.44 -23.92 -0.58
CA ASP A 86 8.29 -24.09 -1.77
C ASP A 86 7.56 -24.08 -3.12
N HIS A 87 6.30 -23.64 -3.15
CA HIS A 87 5.50 -23.52 -4.35
C HIS A 87 5.25 -22.05 -4.72
N ALA A 88 5.03 -21.84 -6.02
CA ALA A 88 4.69 -20.53 -6.58
C ALA A 88 3.27 -20.47 -7.14
N GLU A 89 2.50 -21.56 -7.02
CA GLU A 89 1.08 -21.55 -7.40
C GLU A 89 0.24 -20.85 -6.34
N ILE A 90 -0.65 -19.96 -6.79
CA ILE A 90 -1.57 -19.23 -5.89
C ILE A 90 -2.64 -20.19 -5.38
N LEU A 91 -2.67 -20.37 -4.07
CA LEU A 91 -3.67 -21.18 -3.40
C LEU A 91 -5.08 -20.58 -3.57
N PRO A 92 -6.13 -21.42 -3.56
CA PRO A 92 -7.51 -20.94 -3.65
C PRO A 92 -7.87 -19.87 -2.60
N VAL A 93 -7.33 -19.98 -1.38
CA VAL A 93 -7.56 -19.04 -0.29
C VAL A 93 -6.94 -17.64 -0.55
N GLY A 94 -5.84 -17.55 -1.31
CA GLY A 94 -5.19 -16.28 -1.66
C GLY A 94 -5.85 -15.56 -2.85
N ARG A 95 -6.57 -16.29 -3.70
CA ARG A 95 -7.17 -15.71 -4.92
C ARG A 95 -8.15 -14.57 -4.66
N PRO A 96 -9.09 -14.64 -3.70
CA PRO A 96 -10.02 -13.53 -3.43
C PRO A 96 -9.32 -12.22 -3.08
N VAL A 97 -8.19 -12.29 -2.37
CA VAL A 97 -7.37 -11.12 -2.02
C VAL A 97 -6.79 -10.46 -3.26
N LEU A 98 -6.20 -11.26 -4.14
CA LEU A 98 -5.64 -10.77 -5.41
C LEU A 98 -6.72 -10.31 -6.39
N ASP A 99 -7.91 -10.91 -6.36
CA ASP A 99 -9.07 -10.47 -7.13
C ASP A 99 -9.54 -9.10 -6.67
N SER A 100 -9.66 -8.87 -5.36
CA SER A 100 -10.01 -7.57 -4.79
C SER A 100 -8.97 -6.50 -5.16
N LEU A 101 -7.69 -6.85 -5.09
CA LEU A 101 -6.61 -5.95 -5.54
C LEU A 101 -6.75 -5.63 -7.03
N ALA A 102 -6.97 -6.63 -7.89
CA ALA A 102 -7.11 -6.43 -9.33
C ALA A 102 -8.29 -5.50 -9.68
N ILE A 103 -9.46 -5.66 -9.02
CA ILE A 103 -10.62 -4.78 -9.18
C ILE A 103 -10.23 -3.32 -8.92
N ASN A 104 -9.46 -3.07 -7.87
CA ASN A 104 -8.98 -1.71 -7.57
C ASN A 104 -7.99 -1.22 -8.64
N LEU A 105 -7.04 -2.05 -9.07
CA LEU A 105 -6.00 -1.69 -10.03
C LEU A 105 -6.53 -1.36 -11.43
N VAL A 106 -7.69 -1.88 -11.82
CA VAL A 106 -8.36 -1.53 -13.10
C VAL A 106 -9.30 -0.33 -12.97
N SER A 107 -9.60 0.12 -11.76
CA SER A 107 -10.46 1.27 -11.52
C SER A 107 -9.85 2.58 -12.05
N PRO A 108 -10.66 3.62 -12.33
CA PRO A 108 -10.15 4.92 -12.78
C PRO A 108 -9.10 5.53 -11.86
N MET A 109 -9.15 5.27 -10.56
CA MET A 109 -8.23 5.81 -9.56
C MET A 109 -6.80 5.28 -9.70
N PHE A 110 -6.63 4.02 -10.16
CA PHE A 110 -5.33 3.34 -10.19
C PHE A 110 -4.86 2.95 -11.59
N ARG A 111 -5.70 3.02 -12.62
CA ARG A 111 -5.43 2.48 -13.96
C ARG A 111 -4.21 3.05 -14.67
N THR A 112 -3.74 4.23 -14.28
CA THR A 112 -2.55 4.88 -14.84
C THR A 112 -1.26 4.54 -14.11
N MET A 113 -1.35 3.98 -12.89
CA MET A 113 -0.18 3.69 -12.07
C MET A 113 0.66 2.54 -12.64
N ARG A 114 1.97 2.64 -12.55
CA ARG A 114 2.91 1.53 -12.76
C ARG A 114 2.91 0.63 -11.54
N ILE A 115 3.08 -0.66 -11.77
CA ILE A 115 2.98 -1.68 -10.73
C ILE A 115 4.25 -2.51 -10.76
N ARG A 116 4.98 -2.56 -9.64
CA ARG A 116 6.14 -3.42 -9.47
C ARG A 116 5.83 -4.48 -8.43
N ILE A 117 5.97 -5.74 -8.80
CA ILE A 117 5.68 -6.91 -7.98
C ILE A 117 7.01 -7.51 -7.56
N VAL A 118 7.28 -7.59 -6.27
CA VAL A 118 8.55 -8.07 -5.71
C VAL A 118 8.28 -9.27 -4.80
N GLY A 119 8.83 -10.43 -5.17
CA GLY A 119 8.77 -11.62 -4.34
C GLY A 119 9.95 -11.72 -3.37
N HIS A 120 9.69 -12.19 -2.17
CA HIS A 120 10.68 -12.43 -1.11
C HIS A 120 10.51 -13.82 -0.52
N THR A 121 11.61 -14.38 0.00
CA THR A 121 11.65 -15.60 0.79
C THR A 121 12.20 -15.32 2.19
N ASP A 122 12.14 -16.30 3.05
CA ASP A 122 13.01 -16.36 4.22
C ASP A 122 14.40 -16.91 3.84
N SER A 123 15.27 -17.11 4.82
CA SER A 123 16.63 -17.63 4.63
C SER A 123 16.74 -19.16 4.63
N GLN A 124 15.65 -19.89 4.51
CA GLN A 124 15.69 -21.34 4.40
C GLN A 124 15.97 -21.76 2.94
N GLY A 125 16.87 -22.71 2.76
CA GLY A 125 17.29 -23.17 1.44
C GLY A 125 18.56 -22.48 0.92
N SER A 126 18.84 -22.63 -0.37
CA SER A 126 19.97 -21.95 -1.02
C SER A 126 19.54 -20.60 -1.59
N VAL A 127 20.48 -19.65 -1.66
CA VAL A 127 20.25 -18.33 -2.28
C VAL A 127 19.70 -18.48 -3.71
N ALA A 128 20.25 -19.39 -4.51
CA ALA A 128 19.80 -19.61 -5.88
C ALA A 128 18.36 -20.15 -5.95
N SER A 129 17.99 -21.06 -5.03
CA SER A 129 16.61 -21.55 -4.91
C SER A 129 15.65 -20.43 -4.51
N ASN A 130 16.03 -19.62 -3.52
CA ASN A 130 15.26 -18.49 -3.03
C ASN A 130 15.06 -17.41 -4.10
N ASP A 131 16.09 -17.14 -4.92
CA ASP A 131 15.97 -16.24 -6.07
C ASP A 131 14.94 -16.74 -7.09
N THR A 132 15.03 -18.03 -7.43
CA THR A 132 14.09 -18.65 -8.37
C THR A 132 12.67 -18.67 -7.84
N LEU A 133 12.48 -19.07 -6.57
CA LEU A 133 11.15 -19.15 -5.93
C LEU A 133 10.49 -17.79 -5.81
N SER A 134 11.24 -16.77 -5.35
CA SER A 134 10.71 -15.42 -5.19
C SER A 134 10.26 -14.83 -6.52
N LEU A 135 11.05 -15.00 -7.59
CA LEU A 135 10.69 -14.55 -8.93
C LEU A 135 9.47 -15.32 -9.47
N ALA A 136 9.40 -16.63 -9.24
CA ALA A 136 8.27 -17.46 -9.67
C ALA A 136 6.96 -17.04 -8.99
N ARG A 137 6.98 -16.73 -7.69
CA ARG A 137 5.84 -16.21 -6.94
C ARG A 137 5.37 -14.86 -7.47
N ALA A 138 6.29 -13.92 -7.68
CA ALA A 138 5.97 -12.63 -8.25
C ALA A 138 5.37 -12.75 -9.67
N ASN A 139 5.87 -13.66 -10.49
CA ASN A 139 5.30 -13.96 -11.81
C ASN A 139 3.88 -14.58 -11.72
N SER A 140 3.59 -15.38 -10.70
CA SER A 140 2.25 -15.93 -10.51
C SER A 140 1.25 -14.85 -10.15
N VAL A 141 1.63 -13.88 -9.29
CA VAL A 141 0.81 -12.71 -9.01
C VAL A 141 0.60 -11.88 -10.29
N ARG A 142 1.66 -11.64 -11.07
CA ARG A 142 1.54 -10.93 -12.36
C ARG A 142 0.51 -11.58 -13.27
N ARG A 143 0.63 -12.88 -13.53
CA ARG A 143 -0.32 -13.62 -14.39
C ARG A 143 -1.75 -13.56 -13.87
N HIS A 144 -1.92 -13.60 -12.55
CA HIS A 144 -3.24 -13.50 -11.94
C HIS A 144 -3.86 -12.11 -12.19
N LEU A 145 -3.11 -11.04 -11.96
CA LEU A 145 -3.56 -9.66 -12.20
C LEU A 145 -3.84 -9.40 -13.69
N GLU A 146 -2.98 -9.89 -14.60
CA GLU A 146 -3.23 -9.83 -16.05
C GLU A 146 -4.53 -10.55 -16.44
N GLY A 147 -4.76 -11.74 -15.91
CA GLY A 147 -5.99 -12.51 -16.13
C GLY A 147 -7.26 -11.81 -15.60
N LYS A 148 -7.10 -10.82 -14.72
CA LYS A 148 -8.18 -9.98 -14.18
C LYS A 148 -8.27 -8.59 -14.85
N GLY A 149 -7.53 -8.38 -15.95
CA GLY A 149 -7.64 -7.17 -16.77
C GLY A 149 -6.63 -6.06 -16.44
N VAL A 150 -5.65 -6.29 -15.57
CA VAL A 150 -4.56 -5.33 -15.38
C VAL A 150 -3.62 -5.41 -16.59
N ALA A 151 -3.39 -4.27 -17.26
CA ALA A 151 -2.58 -4.22 -18.47
C ALA A 151 -1.12 -4.63 -18.22
N ALA A 152 -0.60 -5.55 -19.05
CA ALA A 152 0.72 -6.19 -18.88
C ALA A 152 1.88 -5.17 -18.87
N GLU A 153 1.78 -4.12 -19.68
CA GLU A 153 2.76 -3.03 -19.78
C GLU A 153 2.91 -2.19 -18.51
N ARG A 154 1.97 -2.32 -17.58
CA ARG A 154 2.03 -1.68 -16.26
C ARG A 154 2.80 -2.52 -15.23
N LEU A 155 2.99 -3.81 -15.50
CA LEU A 155 3.46 -4.81 -14.54
C LEU A 155 4.93 -5.12 -14.74
N GLU A 156 5.73 -4.82 -13.72
CA GLU A 156 7.14 -5.20 -13.60
C GLU A 156 7.30 -6.24 -12.51
N VAL A 157 8.21 -7.21 -12.69
CA VAL A 157 8.41 -8.32 -11.74
C VAL A 157 9.85 -8.42 -11.32
N LEU A 158 10.08 -8.60 -10.02
CA LEU A 158 11.39 -8.84 -9.43
C LEU A 158 11.33 -9.99 -8.41
N GLY A 159 12.38 -10.83 -8.37
CA GLY A 159 12.66 -11.75 -7.28
C GLY A 159 13.84 -11.21 -6.47
N ARG A 160 13.69 -11.10 -5.18
CA ARG A 160 14.73 -10.63 -4.25
C ARG A 160 15.28 -11.75 -3.37
N GLY A 161 14.66 -12.95 -3.42
CA GLY A 161 15.06 -14.05 -2.54
C GLY A 161 15.00 -13.60 -1.08
N GLU A 162 16.05 -13.93 -0.34
CA GLU A 162 16.21 -13.64 1.09
C GLU A 162 16.94 -12.32 1.40
N ARG A 163 17.28 -11.50 0.36
CA ARG A 163 18.20 -10.35 0.51
C ARG A 163 17.65 -9.18 1.29
N ASP A 164 16.34 -8.99 1.29
CA ASP A 164 15.69 -7.84 1.92
C ASP A 164 14.71 -8.28 3.02
N PRO A 165 15.20 -8.84 4.14
CA PRO A 165 14.34 -9.29 5.20
C PRO A 165 13.72 -8.09 5.95
N LEU A 166 12.42 -8.18 6.28
CA LEU A 166 11.76 -7.18 7.14
C LEU A 166 12.22 -7.28 8.59
N VAL A 167 12.48 -8.51 9.03
CA VAL A 167 12.90 -8.85 10.39
C VAL A 167 13.89 -10.01 10.36
N SER A 168 14.55 -10.30 11.51
CA SER A 168 15.46 -11.45 11.61
C SER A 168 14.76 -12.77 11.21
N ASN A 169 15.52 -13.61 10.50
CA ASN A 169 15.13 -14.98 10.12
C ASN A 169 15.30 -16.03 11.24
N ASP A 170 15.81 -15.65 12.42
CA ASP A 170 16.14 -16.58 13.51
C ASP A 170 14.88 -17.33 14.02
N LYS A 171 13.76 -16.62 14.14
CA LYS A 171 12.51 -17.17 14.66
C LYS A 171 11.53 -17.49 13.53
N ALA A 172 10.71 -18.52 13.72
CA ALA A 172 9.68 -18.92 12.77
C ALA A 172 8.73 -17.78 12.40
N TYR A 173 8.33 -16.95 13.39
CA TYR A 173 7.49 -15.77 13.16
C TYR A 173 8.17 -14.77 12.21
N GLY A 174 9.46 -14.49 12.41
CA GLY A 174 10.19 -13.57 11.53
C GLY A 174 10.30 -14.11 10.11
N ARG A 175 10.56 -15.40 9.97
CA ARG A 175 10.57 -16.06 8.65
C ARG A 175 9.22 -15.94 7.94
N ALA A 176 8.11 -16.11 8.67
CA ALA A 176 6.76 -15.94 8.11
C ALA A 176 6.51 -14.52 7.58
N LEU A 177 7.00 -13.49 8.25
CA LEU A 177 6.91 -12.10 7.78
C LEU A 177 7.80 -11.85 6.56
N ASN A 178 8.95 -12.50 6.47
CA ASN A 178 9.88 -12.36 5.36
C ASN A 178 9.35 -13.02 4.08
N ARG A 179 8.60 -14.14 4.20
CA ARG A 179 7.91 -14.76 3.07
C ARG A 179 6.71 -13.91 2.65
N ARG A 180 6.90 -13.03 1.66
CA ARG A 180 5.87 -12.11 1.21
C ARG A 180 6.01 -11.75 -0.27
N VAL A 181 4.96 -11.18 -0.82
CA VAL A 181 5.01 -10.46 -2.10
C VAL A 181 4.62 -9.00 -1.82
N GLU A 182 5.48 -8.08 -2.24
CA GLU A 182 5.25 -6.65 -2.17
C GLU A 182 4.80 -6.14 -3.54
N ILE A 183 3.76 -5.32 -3.56
CA ILE A 183 3.23 -4.73 -4.79
C ILE A 183 3.31 -3.21 -4.60
N TYR A 184 4.18 -2.58 -5.39
CA TYR A 184 4.39 -1.13 -5.37
C TYR A 184 3.60 -0.48 -6.48
N LEU A 185 2.84 0.55 -6.13
CA LEU A 185 2.08 1.38 -7.06
C LEU A 185 2.71 2.76 -7.09
N ARG A 186 3.12 3.21 -8.27
CA ARG A 186 3.72 4.53 -8.47
C ARG A 186 3.06 5.26 -9.62
N GLU A 187 2.97 6.57 -9.52
CA GLU A 187 2.55 7.42 -10.61
C GLU A 187 3.46 7.21 -11.84
N PRO A 188 2.93 7.26 -13.06
CA PRO A 188 3.75 7.26 -14.25
C PRO A 188 4.67 8.49 -14.23
N ILE A 189 5.94 8.31 -14.61
CA ILE A 189 6.85 9.45 -14.82
C ILE A 189 6.30 10.22 -16.03
N VAL A 190 5.64 11.33 -15.76
CA VAL A 190 5.30 12.29 -16.81
C VAL A 190 6.63 12.94 -17.22
N LYS A 191 7.18 12.56 -18.36
CA LYS A 191 8.33 13.29 -18.93
C LYS A 191 7.83 14.70 -19.26
N PRO A 192 8.57 15.73 -18.83
CA PRO A 192 8.26 17.12 -19.18
C PRO A 192 8.33 17.34 -20.69
#